data_4a6ff1546433ea3a5aadadc95d4046c1
#
_entry.id   4a6ff1546433ea3a5aadadc95d4046c1
#
_cell.length_a   1.000
_cell.length_b   1.000
_cell.length_c   1.000
_cell.angle_alpha   90.00
_cell.angle_beta   90.00
_cell.angle_gamma   90.00
#
_symmetry.space_group_name_H-M   'P 1'
#
loop_
_entity.id
_entity.type
_entity.pdbx_description
1 polymer ?
#
loop_
_entity_poly.entity_id
_entity_poly.type
_entity_poly.pdbx_seq_one_letter_code
_entity_poly.pdbx_strand_id
1 'polypeptide(L)'
;MSIVSIKDLLQAGVHFGHQQRFWNPKMEQYIFDTRKQISIINLELTQEYLNAAASKAEDICSKGNKILFVGTKRSACKTIKEEASSIGLPYVDKRWLGGTLTNWKTIRGSIRRLIDIEEMIS
;
A
#
# COMPACT_ATOMS: atom_id res chain seq x y z
N MET A 1 10.48 -17.40 -10.35
CA MET A 1 11.48 -16.86 -9.39
C MET A 1 10.74 -16.04 -8.34
N SER A 2 11.13 -16.20 -7.08
CA SER A 2 10.59 -15.33 -6.03
C SER A 2 11.24 -13.96 -6.11
N ILE A 3 10.45 -12.89 -6.04
CA ILE A 3 10.93 -11.49 -6.09
C ILE A 3 11.71 -11.15 -4.83
N VAL A 4 11.30 -11.72 -3.68
CA VAL A 4 11.89 -11.47 -2.36
C VAL A 4 12.02 -12.78 -1.63
N SER A 5 13.15 -13.01 -0.94
CA SER A 5 13.34 -14.19 -0.11
C SER A 5 12.65 -14.05 1.26
N ILE A 6 12.33 -15.16 1.89
CA ILE A 6 11.78 -15.16 3.27
C ILE A 6 12.77 -14.50 4.25
N LYS A 7 14.06 -14.63 4.02
CA LYS A 7 15.10 -13.98 4.82
C LYS A 7 15.02 -12.45 4.72
N ASP A 8 14.81 -11.92 3.52
CA ASP A 8 14.67 -10.47 3.31
C ASP A 8 13.41 -9.93 3.99
N LEU A 9 12.29 -10.67 3.88
CA LEU A 9 11.05 -10.32 4.58
C LEU A 9 11.24 -10.32 6.10
N LEU A 10 11.96 -11.28 6.64
CA LEU A 10 12.27 -11.36 8.07
C LEU A 10 13.15 -10.19 8.52
N GLN A 11 14.18 -9.85 7.76
CA GLN A 11 15.06 -8.71 8.04
C GLN A 11 14.33 -7.36 7.98
N ALA A 12 13.37 -7.22 7.09
CA ALA A 12 12.52 -6.04 6.98
C ALA A 12 11.45 -5.94 8.09
N GLY A 13 11.33 -6.96 8.95
CA GLY A 13 10.35 -6.97 10.03
C GLY A 13 8.91 -7.21 9.57
N VAL A 14 8.69 -7.78 8.39
CA VAL A 14 7.36 -8.02 7.81
C VAL A 14 6.56 -9.07 8.60
N HIS A 15 7.22 -9.89 9.40
CA HIS A 15 6.59 -10.92 10.22
C HIS A 15 5.91 -10.38 11.49
N PHE A 16 6.19 -9.14 11.90
CA PHE A 16 5.56 -8.54 13.07
C PHE A 16 4.12 -8.09 12.78
N GLY A 17 3.18 -8.72 13.48
CA GLY A 17 1.78 -8.33 13.48
C GLY A 17 1.42 -7.45 14.68
N HIS A 18 0.13 -7.30 14.94
CA HIS A 18 -0.40 -6.59 16.09
C HIS A 18 -0.25 -7.40 17.39
N GLN A 19 -0.42 -6.73 18.52
CA GLN A 19 -0.55 -7.43 19.79
C GLN A 19 -1.74 -8.38 19.75
N GLN A 20 -1.60 -9.58 20.31
CA GLN A 20 -2.61 -10.63 20.27
C GLN A 20 -3.99 -10.16 20.75
N ARG A 21 -4.05 -9.30 21.74
CA ARG A 21 -5.34 -8.76 22.27
C ARG A 21 -6.16 -7.96 21.26
N PHE A 22 -5.54 -7.45 20.19
CA PHE A 22 -6.19 -6.66 19.14
C PHE A 22 -6.41 -7.45 17.84
N TRP A 23 -6.16 -8.75 17.85
CA TRP A 23 -6.28 -9.55 16.65
C TRP A 23 -7.74 -9.70 16.19
N ASN A 24 -7.91 -9.92 14.90
CA ASN A 24 -9.20 -10.33 14.34
C ASN A 24 -9.15 -11.83 14.08
N PRO A 25 -10.10 -12.64 14.59
CA PRO A 25 -10.12 -14.09 14.37
C PRO A 25 -10.11 -14.50 12.88
N LYS A 26 -10.63 -13.66 11.99
CA LYS A 26 -10.58 -13.90 10.54
C LYS A 26 -9.15 -13.91 9.96
N MET A 27 -8.18 -13.36 10.69
CA MET A 27 -6.77 -13.35 10.31
C MET A 27 -6.00 -14.59 10.78
N GLU A 28 -6.63 -15.51 11.50
CA GLU A 28 -5.99 -16.70 12.03
C GLU A 28 -5.23 -17.50 10.97
N GLN A 29 -5.80 -17.65 9.80
CA GLN A 29 -5.19 -18.37 8.67
C GLN A 29 -3.88 -17.77 8.17
N TYR A 30 -3.60 -16.49 8.47
CA TYR A 30 -2.39 -15.78 8.06
C TYR A 30 -1.35 -15.64 9.17
N ILE A 31 -1.68 -16.07 10.38
CA ILE A 31 -0.82 -15.99 11.56
C ILE A 31 -0.12 -17.32 11.72
N PHE A 32 1.22 -17.28 11.83
CA PHE A 32 2.04 -18.46 12.04
C PHE A 32 2.08 -18.88 13.52
N ASP A 33 2.34 -17.92 14.42
CA ASP A 33 2.52 -18.14 15.86
C ASP A 33 2.29 -16.82 16.62
N THR A 34 2.31 -16.91 17.93
CA THR A 34 2.28 -15.75 18.82
C THR A 34 3.47 -15.82 19.78
N ARG A 35 4.32 -14.79 19.74
CA ARG A 35 5.48 -14.69 20.63
C ARG A 35 5.45 -13.35 21.38
N LYS A 36 5.69 -13.41 22.70
CA LYS A 36 5.66 -12.22 23.56
C LYS A 36 4.40 -11.36 23.36
N GLN A 37 3.25 -12.01 23.24
CA GLN A 37 1.94 -11.36 22.99
C GLN A 37 1.83 -10.61 21.66
N ILE A 38 2.73 -10.83 20.72
CA ILE A 38 2.70 -10.29 19.36
C ILE A 38 2.45 -11.43 18.38
N SER A 39 1.49 -11.24 17.49
CA SER A 39 1.21 -12.17 16.41
C SER A 39 2.34 -12.16 15.38
N ILE A 40 2.79 -13.35 14.97
CA ILE A 40 3.79 -13.52 13.92
C ILE A 40 3.08 -13.93 12.62
N ILE A 41 3.25 -13.13 11.59
CA ILE A 41 2.64 -13.36 10.27
C ILE A 41 3.39 -14.50 9.57
N ASN A 42 2.66 -15.37 8.87
CA ASN A 42 3.23 -16.45 8.07
C ASN A 42 3.90 -15.87 6.81
N LEU A 43 5.22 -15.86 6.78
CA LEU A 43 6.02 -15.31 5.68
C LEU A 43 5.97 -16.16 4.41
N GLU A 44 5.70 -17.45 4.48
CA GLU A 44 5.53 -18.30 3.30
C GLU A 44 4.31 -17.83 2.49
N LEU A 45 3.19 -17.61 3.16
CA LEU A 45 1.99 -17.04 2.53
C LEU A 45 2.22 -15.61 2.04
N THR A 46 2.95 -14.80 2.80
CA THR A 46 3.31 -13.44 2.39
C THR A 46 4.10 -13.43 1.10
N GLN A 47 5.09 -14.31 0.98
CA GLN A 47 5.90 -14.44 -0.22
C GLN A 47 5.08 -14.86 -1.43
N GLU A 48 4.20 -15.84 -1.25
CA GLU A 48 3.30 -16.33 -2.32
C GLU A 48 2.39 -15.20 -2.82
N TYR A 49 1.73 -14.50 -1.90
CA TYR A 49 0.84 -13.40 -2.27
C TYR A 49 1.58 -12.19 -2.85
N LEU A 50 2.79 -11.90 -2.39
CA LEU A 50 3.61 -10.83 -2.95
C LEU A 50 4.00 -11.14 -4.40
N ASN A 51 4.40 -12.38 -4.69
CA ASN A 51 4.70 -12.82 -6.04
C ASN A 51 3.47 -12.74 -6.96
N ALA A 52 2.31 -13.16 -6.47
CA ALA A 52 1.05 -13.06 -7.21
C ALA A 52 0.66 -11.60 -7.48
N ALA A 53 0.82 -10.71 -6.50
CA ALA A 53 0.55 -9.29 -6.65
C ALA A 53 1.48 -8.63 -7.67
N ALA A 54 2.76 -8.96 -7.64
CA ALA A 54 3.74 -8.43 -8.58
C ALA A 54 3.46 -8.89 -10.02
N SER A 55 3.13 -10.17 -10.23
CA SER A 55 2.71 -10.68 -11.54
C SER A 55 1.44 -9.98 -12.06
N LYS A 56 0.50 -9.69 -11.16
CA LYS A 56 -0.70 -8.94 -11.51
C LYS A 56 -0.38 -7.49 -11.89
N ALA A 57 0.53 -6.85 -11.18
CA ALA A 57 0.99 -5.50 -11.51
C ALA A 57 1.67 -5.45 -12.89
N GLU A 58 2.53 -6.42 -13.17
CA GLU A 58 3.17 -6.58 -14.48
C GLU A 58 2.14 -6.72 -15.61
N ASP A 59 1.15 -7.58 -15.45
CA ASP A 59 0.06 -7.76 -16.43
C ASP A 59 -0.73 -6.46 -16.68
N ILE A 60 -1.02 -5.69 -15.62
CA ILE A 60 -1.72 -4.41 -15.75
C ILE A 60 -0.87 -3.39 -16.51
N CYS A 61 0.40 -3.27 -16.18
CA CYS A 61 1.31 -2.33 -16.84
C CYS A 61 1.61 -2.73 -18.29
N SER A 62 1.73 -4.03 -18.61
CA SER A 62 1.95 -4.53 -19.96
C SER A 62 0.81 -4.18 -20.92
N LYS A 63 -0.41 -4.05 -20.38
CA LYS A 63 -1.61 -3.61 -21.13
C LYS A 63 -1.71 -2.09 -21.29
N GLY A 64 -0.70 -1.33 -20.86
CA GLY A 64 -0.69 0.13 -20.92
C GLY A 64 -1.56 0.82 -19.85
N ASN A 65 -2.06 0.08 -18.88
CA ASN A 65 -2.83 0.63 -17.77
C ASN A 65 -1.89 1.19 -16.69
N LYS A 66 -2.44 2.07 -15.85
CA LYS A 66 -1.72 2.67 -14.73
C LYS A 66 -2.18 2.09 -13.40
N ILE A 67 -1.26 2.05 -12.45
CA ILE A 67 -1.52 1.65 -11.07
C ILE A 67 -1.45 2.89 -10.19
N LEU A 68 -2.48 3.11 -9.36
CA LEU A 68 -2.46 4.12 -8.32
C LEU A 68 -1.92 3.51 -7.03
N PHE A 69 -0.77 4.02 -6.57
CA PHE A 69 -0.21 3.63 -5.28
C PHE A 69 -0.81 4.45 -4.16
N VAL A 70 -1.31 3.80 -3.12
CA VAL A 70 -1.87 4.45 -1.94
C VAL A 70 -1.12 4.00 -0.70
N GLY A 71 -0.44 4.92 -0.05
CA GLY A 71 0.31 4.68 1.17
C GLY A 71 0.17 5.86 2.12
N THR A 72 -0.96 5.93 2.82
CA THR A 72 -1.28 7.03 3.75
C THR A 72 -0.77 6.78 5.16
N LYS A 73 -0.38 5.55 5.48
CA LYS A 73 0.19 5.20 6.77
C LYS A 73 1.55 5.90 6.94
N ARG A 74 1.79 6.46 8.12
CA ARG A 74 3.02 7.22 8.42
C ARG A 74 4.32 6.47 8.09
N SER A 75 4.35 5.15 8.29
CA SER A 75 5.51 4.30 7.97
C SER A 75 5.68 4.02 6.47
N ALA A 76 4.67 4.22 5.64
CA ALA A 76 4.65 3.90 4.22
C ALA A 76 4.69 5.13 3.30
N CYS A 77 4.20 6.28 3.76
CA CYS A 77 3.96 7.44 2.91
C CYS A 77 5.22 7.94 2.17
N LYS A 78 6.35 7.99 2.84
CA LYS A 78 7.61 8.43 2.23
C LYS A 78 8.07 7.47 1.13
N THR A 79 8.07 6.17 1.42
CA THR A 79 8.48 5.13 0.46
C THR A 79 7.56 5.10 -0.76
N ILE A 80 6.25 5.18 -0.56
CA ILE A 80 5.28 5.23 -1.66
C ILE A 80 5.51 6.44 -2.57
N LYS A 81 5.74 7.61 -1.99
CA LYS A 81 6.03 8.82 -2.75
C LYS A 81 7.31 8.69 -3.59
N GLU A 82 8.40 8.25 -2.97
CA GLU A 82 9.70 8.11 -3.63
C GLU A 82 9.66 7.08 -4.76
N GLU A 83 9.15 5.88 -4.47
CA GLU A 83 9.13 4.77 -5.44
C GLU A 83 8.15 5.02 -6.60
N ALA A 84 6.93 5.48 -6.31
CA ALA A 84 5.96 5.77 -7.37
C ALA A 84 6.42 6.93 -8.28
N SER A 85 7.06 7.97 -7.70
CA SER A 85 7.62 9.08 -8.47
C SER A 85 8.75 8.63 -9.38
N SER A 86 9.62 7.73 -8.92
CA SER A 86 10.76 7.23 -9.69
C SER A 86 10.36 6.52 -10.98
N ILE A 87 9.20 5.89 -11.00
CA ILE A 87 8.65 5.17 -12.16
C ILE A 87 7.53 5.95 -12.89
N GLY A 88 7.25 7.18 -12.46
CA GLY A 88 6.25 8.05 -13.10
C GLY A 88 4.80 7.59 -12.93
N LEU A 89 4.49 6.83 -11.89
CA LEU A 89 3.13 6.39 -11.59
C LEU A 89 2.45 7.30 -10.54
N PRO A 90 1.12 7.44 -10.60
CA PRO A 90 0.38 8.24 -9.64
C PRO A 90 0.38 7.60 -8.25
N TYR A 91 0.39 8.43 -7.23
CA TYR A 91 0.38 8.00 -5.84
C TYR A 91 -0.44 8.91 -4.94
N VAL A 92 -0.89 8.37 -3.82
CA VAL A 92 -1.52 9.10 -2.71
C VAL A 92 -0.74 8.79 -1.43
N ASP A 93 0.00 9.77 -0.92
CA ASP A 93 0.84 9.66 0.28
C ASP A 93 0.29 10.49 1.47
N LYS A 94 -0.77 11.23 1.25
CA LYS A 94 -1.49 12.02 2.24
C LYS A 94 -2.84 11.36 2.58
N ARG A 95 -3.70 12.07 3.28
CA ARG A 95 -5.04 11.56 3.60
C ARG A 95 -5.79 11.15 2.32
N TRP A 96 -6.37 9.95 2.32
CA TRP A 96 -7.33 9.55 1.32
C TRP A 96 -8.63 10.31 1.50
N LEU A 97 -9.02 11.11 0.53
CA LEU A 97 -10.27 11.85 0.58
C LEU A 97 -11.45 10.90 0.40
N GLY A 98 -12.42 10.96 1.31
CA GLY A 98 -13.66 10.21 1.17
C GLY A 98 -14.37 10.57 -0.13
N GLY A 99 -14.79 9.56 -0.89
CA GLY A 99 -15.43 9.76 -2.18
C GLY A 99 -14.49 9.93 -3.37
N THR A 100 -13.18 9.75 -3.22
CA THR A 100 -12.21 9.85 -4.33
C THR A 100 -12.57 8.94 -5.51
N LEU A 101 -13.10 7.75 -5.26
CA LEU A 101 -13.58 6.84 -6.30
C LEU A 101 -15.10 6.90 -6.50
N THR A 102 -15.86 7.14 -5.45
CA THR A 102 -17.34 7.09 -5.47
C THR A 102 -18.00 8.42 -5.75
N ASN A 103 -17.34 9.54 -5.46
CA ASN A 103 -17.82 10.91 -5.68
C ASN A 103 -16.73 11.79 -6.33
N TRP A 104 -16.12 11.26 -7.38
CA TRP A 104 -15.02 11.92 -8.08
C TRP A 104 -15.40 13.31 -8.63
N LYS A 105 -16.63 13.51 -9.06
CA LYS A 105 -17.11 14.80 -9.57
C LYS A 105 -16.89 15.93 -8.55
N THR A 106 -17.25 15.70 -7.30
CA THR A 106 -17.08 16.67 -6.21
C THR A 106 -15.59 16.86 -5.85
N ILE A 107 -14.82 15.78 -5.76
CA ILE A 107 -13.38 15.83 -5.48
C ILE A 107 -12.64 16.62 -6.58
N ARG A 108 -12.95 16.36 -7.83
CA ARG A 108 -12.38 17.08 -8.98
C ARG A 108 -12.71 18.57 -8.93
N GLY A 109 -13.92 18.95 -8.52
CA GLY A 109 -14.31 20.33 -8.31
C GLY A 109 -13.45 21.04 -7.26
N SER A 110 -13.19 20.38 -6.16
CA SER A 110 -12.31 20.89 -5.10
C SER A 110 -10.86 21.08 -5.56
N ILE A 111 -10.34 20.13 -6.34
CA ILE A 111 -8.99 20.21 -6.92
C ILE A 111 -8.90 21.39 -7.90
N ARG A 112 -9.90 21.56 -8.77
CA ARG A 112 -9.95 22.69 -9.70
C ARG A 112 -9.94 24.03 -8.96
N ARG A 113 -10.73 24.15 -7.90
CA ARG A 113 -10.75 25.34 -7.04
C ARG A 113 -9.39 25.63 -6.39
N LEU A 114 -8.66 24.58 -5.97
CA LEU A 114 -7.31 24.75 -5.43
C LEU A 114 -6.38 25.36 -6.49
N ILE A 115 -6.38 24.84 -7.70
CA ILE A 115 -5.57 25.34 -8.81
C ILE A 115 -5.90 26.80 -9.10
N ASP A 116 -7.20 27.15 -9.19
CA ASP A 116 -7.65 28.52 -9.43
C ASP A 116 -7.13 29.49 -8.33
N ILE A 117 -7.13 29.06 -7.08
CA ILE A 117 -6.61 29.86 -5.96
C ILE A 117 -5.09 30.02 -6.05
N GLU A 118 -4.36 28.96 -6.37
CA GLU A 118 -2.90 29.01 -6.53
C GLU A 118 -2.51 29.96 -7.67
N GLU A 119 -3.23 29.95 -8.77
CA GLU A 119 -3.04 30.90 -9.89
C GLU A 119 -3.33 32.35 -9.50
N MET A 120 -4.30 32.60 -8.61
CA MET A 120 -4.57 33.95 -8.11
C MET A 120 -3.50 34.48 -7.16
N ILE A 121 -2.77 33.61 -6.48
CA ILE A 121 -1.72 34.00 -5.53
C ILE A 121 -0.39 34.23 -6.25
N SER A 122 -0.17 33.57 -7.35
CA SER A 122 1.02 33.74 -8.19
C SER A 122 0.87 34.96 -9.10
#